data_fcf73cc9b633a35f9278945594e3d1a0
#
_entry.id   fcf73cc9b633a35f9278945594e3d1a0
#
_cell.length_a   1.000
_cell.length_b   1.000
_cell.length_c   1.000
_cell.angle_alpha   90.00
_cell.angle_beta   90.00
_cell.angle_gamma   90.00
#
_symmetry.space_group_name_H-M   'P 1'
#
loop_
_entity.id
_entity.type
_entity.pdbx_description
1 polymer ?
#
loop_
_entity_poly.entity_id
_entity_poly.type
_entity_poly.pdbx_seq_one_letter_code
_entity_poly.pdbx_strand_id
1 'polypeptide(L)'
;MSSALKTTAQPEARLSPQQKKLNRLIERIEQQKQELAAWQNGQADIQNYTRSKLLPVYSELHAVLFAQLDSLWNHLASDAFSKADLVQIDTKITALAKMLKKSQMLTFEQKEQVEKVDTFYVQHAEHIRVKKTRSNSIQNHD
;
A
#
# COMPACT_ATOMS: atom_id res chain seq x y z
N MET A 1 -31.66 21.11 -5.67
CA MET A 1 -31.68 22.58 -5.91
C MET A 1 -30.81 23.25 -4.86
N SER A 2 -29.74 23.88 -5.28
CA SER A 2 -28.88 24.66 -4.37
C SER A 2 -29.52 26.05 -4.16
N SER A 3 -30.14 26.27 -3.01
CA SER A 3 -30.59 27.60 -2.61
C SER A 3 -29.36 28.44 -2.29
N ALA A 4 -29.01 29.34 -3.16
CA ALA A 4 -27.98 30.32 -2.86
C ALA A 4 -28.49 31.32 -1.82
N LEU A 5 -27.83 31.35 -0.67
CA LEU A 5 -28.09 32.36 0.33
C LEU A 5 -27.65 33.73 -0.20
N LYS A 6 -28.56 34.71 -0.15
CA LYS A 6 -28.28 36.08 -0.61
C LYS A 6 -28.03 36.97 0.56
N THR A 7 -27.01 37.80 0.48
CA THR A 7 -26.76 38.89 1.41
C THR A 7 -27.77 40.02 1.21
N THR A 8 -28.09 40.77 2.25
CA THR A 8 -28.98 41.94 2.17
C THR A 8 -28.29 43.05 1.37
N ALA A 9 -28.93 43.52 0.31
CA ALA A 9 -28.38 44.47 -0.66
C ALA A 9 -28.39 45.96 -0.20
N GLN A 10 -28.66 46.23 1.06
CA GLN A 10 -28.65 47.60 1.59
C GLN A 10 -27.25 48.08 1.97
N PRO A 11 -26.95 49.38 1.92
CA PRO A 11 -25.68 49.91 2.38
C PRO A 11 -25.38 49.50 3.82
N GLU A 12 -24.13 49.12 4.12
CA GLU A 12 -23.73 48.59 5.44
C GLU A 12 -24.05 49.52 6.59
N ALA A 13 -24.04 50.88 6.39
CA ALA A 13 -24.40 51.89 7.38
C ALA A 13 -25.88 51.87 7.79
N ARG A 14 -26.79 51.28 6.99
CA ARG A 14 -28.23 51.19 7.27
C ARG A 14 -28.68 49.82 7.77
N LEU A 15 -27.79 48.86 7.85
CA LEU A 15 -28.12 47.52 8.34
C LEU A 15 -28.15 47.48 9.87
N SER A 16 -29.11 46.73 10.41
CA SER A 16 -29.11 46.43 11.84
C SER A 16 -27.91 45.56 12.24
N PRO A 17 -27.48 45.57 13.49
CA PRO A 17 -26.38 44.69 13.95
C PRO A 17 -26.63 43.21 13.63
N GLN A 18 -27.87 42.78 13.68
CA GLN A 18 -28.29 41.41 13.36
C GLN A 18 -28.14 41.10 11.87
N GLN A 19 -28.50 42.04 10.98
CA GLN A 19 -28.34 41.92 9.54
C GLN A 19 -26.86 41.90 9.15
N LYS A 20 -26.01 42.71 9.79
CA LYS A 20 -24.57 42.69 9.60
C LYS A 20 -23.99 41.34 10.00
N LYS A 21 -24.41 40.79 11.12
CA LYS A 21 -23.99 39.46 11.57
C LYS A 21 -24.42 38.37 10.59
N LEU A 22 -25.63 38.42 10.09
CA LEU A 22 -26.16 37.49 9.11
C LEU A 22 -25.34 37.53 7.81
N ASN A 23 -25.09 38.75 7.29
CA ASN A 23 -24.28 38.90 6.08
C ASN A 23 -22.86 38.33 6.23
N ARG A 24 -22.19 38.58 7.36
CA ARG A 24 -20.89 37.98 7.66
C ARG A 24 -20.93 36.46 7.71
N LEU A 25 -21.98 35.88 8.29
CA LEU A 25 -22.15 34.43 8.32
C LEU A 25 -22.36 33.85 6.90
N ILE A 26 -23.15 34.54 6.07
CA ILE A 26 -23.36 34.13 4.68
C ILE A 26 -22.06 34.17 3.88
N GLU A 27 -21.28 35.25 4.00
CA GLU A 27 -19.97 35.37 3.37
C GLU A 27 -19.03 34.27 3.83
N ARG A 28 -18.99 33.94 5.10
CA ARG A 28 -18.17 32.87 5.66
C ARG A 28 -18.58 31.49 5.13
N ILE A 29 -19.89 31.25 5.02
CA ILE A 29 -20.39 30.00 4.42
C ILE A 29 -19.95 29.86 2.97
N GLU A 30 -20.08 30.94 2.17
CA GLU A 30 -19.64 30.92 0.78
C GLU A 30 -18.12 30.70 0.65
N GLN A 31 -17.33 31.33 1.50
CA GLN A 31 -15.88 31.10 1.55
C GLN A 31 -15.56 29.65 1.90
N GLN A 32 -16.21 29.08 2.91
CA GLN A 32 -16.00 27.67 3.28
C GLN A 32 -16.41 26.69 2.18
N LYS A 33 -17.47 26.99 1.43
CA LYS A 33 -17.89 26.20 0.27
C LYS A 33 -16.82 26.22 -0.82
N GLN A 34 -16.23 27.39 -1.08
CA GLN A 34 -15.14 27.52 -2.08
C GLN A 34 -13.89 26.76 -1.64
N GLU A 35 -13.52 26.85 -0.36
CA GLU A 35 -12.40 26.08 0.21
C GLU A 35 -12.63 24.57 0.10
N LEU A 36 -13.85 24.10 0.43
CA LEU A 36 -14.21 22.69 0.30
C LEU A 36 -14.12 22.21 -1.15
N ALA A 37 -14.63 23.00 -2.10
CA ALA A 37 -14.53 22.68 -3.53
C ALA A 37 -13.06 22.62 -4.01
N ALA A 38 -12.22 23.54 -3.56
CA ALA A 38 -10.77 23.53 -3.85
C ALA A 38 -10.10 22.27 -3.29
N TRP A 39 -10.42 21.85 -2.08
CA TRP A 39 -9.92 20.59 -1.47
C TRP A 39 -10.35 19.36 -2.25
N GLN A 40 -11.62 19.29 -2.65
CA GLN A 40 -12.15 18.18 -3.46
C GLN A 40 -11.46 18.07 -4.82
N ASN A 41 -11.25 19.21 -5.48
CA ASN A 41 -10.53 19.26 -6.75
C ASN A 41 -9.06 18.84 -6.58
N GLY A 42 -8.38 19.33 -5.53
CA GLY A 42 -7.02 18.93 -5.20
C GLY A 42 -6.88 17.43 -4.93
N GLN A 43 -7.86 16.84 -4.25
CA GLN A 43 -7.90 15.39 -4.03
C GLN A 43 -8.06 14.61 -5.34
N ALA A 44 -8.93 15.07 -6.23
CA ALA A 44 -9.11 14.46 -7.56
C ALA A 44 -7.84 14.53 -8.39
N ASP A 45 -7.14 15.67 -8.37
CA ASP A 45 -5.86 15.85 -9.08
C ASP A 45 -4.77 14.91 -8.55
N ILE A 46 -4.66 14.76 -7.24
CA ILE A 46 -3.74 13.80 -6.59
C ILE A 46 -4.06 12.36 -7.02
N GLN A 47 -5.33 11.97 -7.01
CA GLN A 47 -5.74 10.63 -7.45
C GLN A 47 -5.42 10.39 -8.92
N ASN A 48 -5.67 11.36 -9.79
CA ASN A 48 -5.35 11.26 -11.21
C ASN A 48 -3.85 11.18 -11.46
N TYR A 49 -3.06 11.97 -10.75
CA TYR A 49 -1.60 11.90 -10.80
C TYR A 49 -1.09 10.52 -10.37
N THR A 50 -1.60 9.99 -9.25
CA THR A 50 -1.25 8.67 -8.75
C THR A 50 -1.54 7.59 -9.79
N ARG A 51 -2.72 7.60 -10.40
CA ARG A 51 -3.09 6.61 -11.42
C ARG A 51 -2.23 6.71 -12.68
N SER A 52 -1.95 7.92 -13.14
CA SER A 52 -1.25 8.13 -14.42
C SER A 52 0.27 8.03 -14.32
N LYS A 53 0.84 8.31 -13.16
CA LYS A 53 2.30 8.40 -12.98
C LYS A 53 2.88 7.36 -12.01
N LEU A 54 2.25 7.15 -10.87
CA LEU A 54 2.80 6.25 -9.86
C LEU A 54 2.44 4.78 -10.09
N LEU A 55 1.21 4.46 -10.45
CA LEU A 55 0.81 3.07 -10.66
C LEU A 55 1.62 2.35 -11.74
N PRO A 56 1.92 2.95 -12.92
CA PRO A 56 2.78 2.32 -13.90
C PRO A 56 4.18 2.00 -13.37
N VAL A 57 4.78 2.92 -12.60
CA VAL A 57 6.12 2.72 -12.00
C VAL A 57 6.09 1.59 -10.97
N TYR A 58 5.08 1.52 -10.13
CA TYR A 58 4.91 0.41 -9.19
C TYR A 58 4.68 -0.92 -9.90
N SER A 59 3.92 -0.93 -10.99
CA SER A 59 3.70 -2.13 -11.80
C SER A 59 5.02 -2.65 -12.39
N GLU A 60 5.84 -1.77 -12.95
CA GLU A 60 7.17 -2.14 -13.47
C GLU A 60 8.09 -2.66 -12.37
N LEU A 61 8.12 -1.98 -11.22
CA LEU A 61 8.92 -2.41 -10.08
C LEU A 61 8.52 -3.83 -9.63
N HIS A 62 7.23 -4.09 -9.48
CA HIS A 62 6.75 -5.42 -9.05
C HIS A 62 7.01 -6.48 -10.09
N ALA A 63 6.95 -6.17 -11.39
CA ALA A 63 7.33 -7.08 -12.46
C ALA A 63 8.81 -7.48 -12.38
N VAL A 64 9.70 -6.52 -12.13
CA VAL A 64 11.14 -6.78 -11.94
C VAL A 64 11.40 -7.62 -10.69
N LEU A 65 10.76 -7.29 -9.57
CA LEU A 65 10.88 -8.06 -8.33
C LEU A 65 10.36 -9.50 -8.48
N PHE A 66 9.26 -9.68 -9.21
CA PHE A 66 8.76 -11.01 -9.51
C PHE A 66 9.74 -11.80 -10.41
N ALA A 67 10.28 -11.20 -11.46
CA ALA A 67 11.28 -11.83 -12.32
C ALA A 67 12.53 -12.24 -11.52
N GLN A 68 12.95 -11.43 -10.55
CA GLN A 68 14.06 -11.76 -9.66
C GLN A 68 13.71 -12.96 -8.75
N LEU A 69 12.51 -12.99 -8.18
CA LEU A 69 12.04 -14.10 -7.37
C LEU A 69 12.03 -15.41 -8.17
N ASP A 70 11.42 -15.36 -9.34
CA ASP A 70 11.30 -16.53 -10.23
C ASP A 70 12.66 -17.06 -10.68
N SER A 71 13.58 -16.16 -11.02
CA SER A 71 14.95 -16.52 -11.37
C SER A 71 15.69 -17.19 -10.21
N LEU A 72 15.62 -16.62 -9.01
CA LEU A 72 16.24 -17.20 -7.81
C LEU A 72 15.64 -18.57 -7.46
N TRP A 73 14.33 -18.69 -7.55
CA TRP A 73 13.62 -19.94 -7.29
C TRP A 73 14.01 -21.05 -8.27
N ASN A 74 14.06 -20.75 -9.56
CA ASN A 74 14.39 -21.72 -10.59
C ASN A 74 15.86 -22.16 -10.55
N HIS A 75 16.76 -21.32 -10.03
CA HIS A 75 18.17 -21.64 -9.89
C HIS A 75 18.55 -22.20 -8.53
N LEU A 76 17.61 -22.35 -7.60
CA LEU A 76 17.87 -22.82 -6.23
C LEU A 76 18.47 -24.23 -6.19
N ALA A 77 18.11 -25.09 -7.16
CA ALA A 77 18.61 -26.45 -7.28
C ALA A 77 19.93 -26.55 -8.05
N SER A 78 20.54 -25.42 -8.43
CA SER A 78 21.82 -25.42 -9.15
C SER A 78 23.00 -25.83 -8.24
N ASP A 79 23.83 -26.74 -8.68
CA ASP A 79 25.03 -27.18 -7.95
C ASP A 79 26.14 -26.10 -7.87
N ALA A 80 25.94 -24.94 -8.49
CA ALA A 80 26.90 -23.84 -8.53
C ALA A 80 26.99 -23.04 -7.23
N PHE A 81 26.06 -23.23 -6.27
CA PHE A 81 25.99 -22.45 -5.05
C PHE A 81 26.59 -23.16 -3.84
N SER A 82 27.38 -22.43 -3.06
CA SER A 82 27.85 -22.89 -1.75
C SER A 82 26.70 -22.86 -0.71
N LYS A 83 26.91 -23.52 0.44
CA LYS A 83 25.95 -23.48 1.54
C LYS A 83 25.67 -22.05 2.04
N ALA A 84 26.68 -21.17 2.04
CA ALA A 84 26.55 -19.78 2.42
C ALA A 84 25.69 -18.99 1.41
N ASP A 85 25.89 -19.25 0.11
CA ASP A 85 25.10 -18.65 -0.95
C ASP A 85 23.63 -19.08 -0.86
N LEU A 86 23.37 -20.36 -0.59
CA LEU A 86 22.02 -20.87 -0.43
C LEU A 86 21.27 -20.18 0.73
N VAL A 87 21.93 -19.92 1.86
CA VAL A 87 21.32 -19.18 2.97
C VAL A 87 20.95 -17.75 2.57
N GLN A 88 21.79 -17.09 1.81
CA GLN A 88 21.51 -15.74 1.30
C GLN A 88 20.37 -15.74 0.28
N ILE A 89 20.36 -16.73 -0.62
CA ILE A 89 19.29 -16.90 -1.60
C ILE A 89 17.96 -17.15 -0.91
N ASP A 90 17.91 -18.06 0.06
CA ASP A 90 16.71 -18.35 0.85
C ASP A 90 16.15 -17.10 1.56
N THR A 91 17.04 -16.31 2.15
CA THR A 91 16.67 -15.05 2.80
C THR A 91 16.06 -14.07 1.80
N LYS A 92 16.67 -13.95 0.63
CA LYS A 92 16.20 -13.07 -0.44
C LYS A 92 14.85 -13.51 -1.01
N ILE A 93 14.70 -14.80 -1.30
CA ILE A 93 13.45 -15.37 -1.80
C ILE A 93 12.33 -15.15 -0.80
N THR A 94 12.57 -15.43 0.48
CA THR A 94 11.57 -15.24 1.54
C THR A 94 11.14 -13.78 1.66
N ALA A 95 12.07 -12.84 1.59
CA ALA A 95 11.78 -11.41 1.64
C ALA A 95 10.97 -10.93 0.42
N LEU A 96 11.36 -11.37 -0.78
CA LEU A 96 10.64 -11.06 -2.02
C LEU A 96 9.23 -11.65 -2.02
N ALA A 97 9.08 -12.90 -1.62
CA ALA A 97 7.77 -13.55 -1.54
C ALA A 97 6.82 -12.84 -0.59
N LYS A 98 7.28 -12.43 0.60
CA LYS A 98 6.49 -11.66 1.56
C LYS A 98 6.07 -10.29 1.02
N MET A 99 6.95 -9.61 0.31
CA MET A 99 6.65 -8.32 -0.31
C MET A 99 5.63 -8.47 -1.43
N LEU A 100 5.85 -9.42 -2.34
CA LEU A 100 5.02 -9.64 -3.51
C LEU A 100 3.64 -10.23 -3.17
N LYS A 101 3.52 -10.99 -2.09
CA LYS A 101 2.24 -11.52 -1.60
C LYS A 101 1.20 -10.42 -1.32
N LYS A 102 1.66 -9.24 -0.89
CA LYS A 102 0.81 -8.09 -0.63
C LYS A 102 0.53 -7.24 -1.88
N SER A 103 1.17 -7.54 -3.00
CA SER A 103 1.03 -6.76 -4.23
C SER A 103 -0.30 -7.03 -4.92
N GLN A 104 -0.94 -5.96 -5.38
CA GLN A 104 -2.12 -6.02 -6.25
C GLN A 104 -1.76 -5.86 -7.74
N MET A 105 -0.48 -5.66 -8.05
CA MET A 105 0.02 -5.38 -9.41
C MET A 105 0.40 -6.64 -10.19
N LEU A 106 0.40 -7.80 -9.54
CA LEU A 106 0.74 -9.09 -10.16
C LEU A 106 -0.45 -9.71 -10.87
N THR A 107 -0.18 -10.46 -11.94
CA THR A 107 -1.17 -11.30 -12.60
C THR A 107 -1.59 -12.46 -11.68
N PHE A 108 -2.70 -13.11 -12.00
CA PHE A 108 -3.18 -14.28 -11.26
C PHE A 108 -2.12 -15.40 -11.21
N GLU A 109 -1.49 -15.72 -12.33
CA GLU A 109 -0.43 -16.73 -12.42
C GLU A 109 0.79 -16.37 -11.58
N GLN A 110 1.19 -15.10 -11.59
CA GLN A 110 2.29 -14.61 -10.76
C GLN A 110 1.96 -14.70 -9.27
N LYS A 111 0.73 -14.39 -8.88
CA LYS A 111 0.27 -14.54 -7.49
C LYS A 111 0.29 -15.99 -7.02
N GLU A 112 -0.16 -16.92 -7.85
CA GLU A 112 -0.08 -18.36 -7.56
C GLU A 112 1.37 -18.82 -7.34
N GLN A 113 2.27 -18.37 -8.19
CA GLN A 113 3.70 -18.71 -8.06
C GLN A 113 4.30 -18.16 -6.77
N VAL A 114 4.03 -16.89 -6.43
CA VAL A 114 4.46 -16.29 -5.17
C VAL A 114 3.91 -17.05 -3.96
N GLU A 115 2.66 -17.47 -4.02
CA GLU A 115 2.01 -18.20 -2.92
C GLU A 115 2.58 -19.61 -2.74
N LYS A 116 2.92 -20.30 -3.83
CA LYS A 116 3.65 -21.59 -3.77
C LYS A 116 5.00 -21.44 -3.09
N VAL A 117 5.76 -20.43 -3.45
CA VAL A 117 7.07 -20.16 -2.86
C VAL A 117 6.94 -19.82 -1.38
N ASP A 118 6.03 -18.94 -1.01
CA ASP A 118 5.79 -18.55 0.38
C ASP A 118 5.37 -19.76 1.25
N THR A 119 4.45 -20.57 0.75
CA THR A 119 3.98 -21.78 1.44
C THR A 119 5.11 -22.79 1.65
N PHE A 120 5.97 -22.98 0.66
CA PHE A 120 7.14 -23.87 0.77
C PHE A 120 8.05 -23.44 1.93
N TYR A 121 8.37 -22.14 2.02
CA TYR A 121 9.26 -21.65 3.08
C TYR A 121 8.61 -21.66 4.46
N VAL A 122 7.31 -21.40 4.57
CA VAL A 122 6.57 -21.52 5.83
C VAL A 122 6.60 -22.96 6.35
N GLN A 123 6.33 -23.93 5.49
CA GLN A 123 6.37 -25.36 5.86
C GLN A 123 7.78 -25.82 6.24
N HIS A 124 8.78 -25.34 5.51
CA HIS A 124 10.18 -25.67 5.82
C HIS A 124 10.63 -25.10 7.17
N ALA A 125 10.24 -23.88 7.49
CA ALA A 125 10.50 -23.25 8.77
C ALA A 125 9.83 -24.01 9.95
N GLU A 126 8.61 -24.48 9.76
CA GLU A 126 7.90 -25.30 10.75
C GLU A 126 8.59 -26.65 10.98
N HIS A 127 9.03 -27.30 9.91
CA HIS A 127 9.78 -28.56 10.01
C HIS A 127 11.07 -28.41 10.84
N ILE A 128 11.81 -27.34 10.64
CA ILE A 128 13.02 -27.04 11.41
C ILE A 128 12.70 -26.81 12.87
N ARG A 129 11.62 -26.08 13.18
CA ARG A 129 11.18 -25.82 14.55
C ARG A 129 10.81 -27.12 15.28
N VAL A 130 10.04 -27.97 14.63
CA VAL A 130 9.63 -29.28 15.20
C VAL A 130 10.84 -30.19 15.48
N LYS A 131 11.81 -30.26 14.57
CA LYS A 131 13.05 -31.00 14.78
C LYS A 131 13.85 -30.47 15.96
N LYS A 132 13.96 -29.14 16.10
CA LYS A 132 14.70 -28.48 17.18
C LYS A 132 14.04 -28.72 18.55
N THR A 133 12.72 -28.70 18.61
CA THR A 133 11.97 -28.98 19.84
C THR A 133 12.11 -30.44 20.26
N ARG A 134 12.07 -31.41 19.34
CA ARG A 134 12.29 -32.83 19.62
C ARG A 134 13.70 -33.11 20.08
N SER A 135 14.70 -32.48 19.50
CA SER A 135 16.11 -32.63 19.90
C SER A 135 16.35 -32.14 21.34
N ASN A 136 15.76 -31.00 21.70
CA ASN A 136 15.88 -30.42 23.04
C ASN A 136 15.12 -31.23 24.12
N SER A 137 14.03 -31.92 23.79
CA SER A 137 13.29 -32.76 24.73
C SER A 137 14.00 -34.08 25.02
N ILE A 138 14.85 -34.56 24.11
CA ILE A 138 15.64 -35.79 24.29
C ILE A 138 16.87 -35.53 25.17
N GLN A 139 17.45 -34.31 25.12
CA GLN A 139 18.62 -33.95 25.92
C GLN A 139 18.30 -33.62 27.41
N ASN A 140 17.05 -33.42 27.76
CA ASN A 140 16.62 -33.11 29.14
C ASN A 140 16.13 -34.35 29.94
N HIS A 141 16.41 -35.56 29.48
CA HIS A 141 15.99 -36.83 30.13
C HIS A 141 17.15 -37.75 30.51
N ASP A 142 18.40 -37.23 30.57
CA ASP A 142 19.55 -37.92 31.18
C ASP A 142 19.91 -37.30 32.52
#